data_9aab53476bf3b1d9baa126671b94c6d0
#
_entry.id   9aab53476bf3b1d9baa126671b94c6d0
#
_cell.length_a   1.000
_cell.length_b   1.000
_cell.length_c   1.000
_cell.angle_alpha   90.00
_cell.angle_beta   90.00
_cell.angle_gamma   90.00
#
_symmetry.space_group_name_H-M   'P 1'
#
loop_
_entity.id
_entity.type
_entity.pdbx_description
1 polymer ?
#
loop_
_entity_poly.entity_id
_entity_poly.type
_entity_poly.pdbx_seq_one_letter_code
_entity_poly.pdbx_strand_id
1 'polypeptide(L)'
;MKLFIDTANVDDIRKANDMGVICGVTTNPSLIAKEGRDFGEVIKEITTIVDGPISGEVKATTTDAEGMIKEGREIAKIHPNMIVKIPMTVEGLKAVKVLSAEGIKTNVTLIFTANQALLAARAGATYVSPFLGRLDDINQPGVPLIKDIAEIFAIHDIDTEIIAASIRNPIHVTDCALAGADIATVPYKVIEQMTKHPLTTAGIEKFQADYKAVFGE
;
A
#
# COMPACT_ATOMS: atom_id res chain seq x y z
N MET A 1 9.21 -2.58 8.95
CA MET A 1 8.03 -2.28 8.09
C MET A 1 8.53 -1.79 6.74
N LYS A 2 8.06 -2.38 5.65
CA LYS A 2 8.34 -1.96 4.27
C LYS A 2 7.47 -0.73 3.92
N LEU A 3 7.92 0.09 2.96
CA LEU A 3 7.11 1.19 2.44
C LEU A 3 6.73 0.93 0.99
N PHE A 4 5.44 1.07 0.70
CA PHE A 4 4.90 1.20 -0.65
C PHE A 4 4.45 2.65 -0.86
N ILE A 5 4.33 3.06 -2.12
CA ILE A 5 3.70 4.34 -2.45
C ILE A 5 2.25 4.12 -2.90
N ASP A 6 1.33 4.95 -2.40
CA ASP A 6 -0.11 4.91 -2.74
C ASP A 6 -0.45 5.99 -3.77
N THR A 7 -0.21 5.68 -5.03
CA THR A 7 -0.50 6.60 -6.14
C THR A 7 -0.48 5.86 -7.49
N ALA A 8 -1.13 6.43 -8.50
CA ALA A 8 -0.98 6.06 -9.90
C ALA A 8 -0.17 7.12 -10.70
N ASN A 9 0.24 8.21 -10.03
CA ASN A 9 1.05 9.26 -10.66
C ASN A 9 2.49 8.78 -10.82
N VAL A 10 2.91 8.63 -12.07
CA VAL A 10 4.21 8.07 -12.43
C VAL A 10 5.38 8.95 -11.99
N ASP A 11 5.21 10.28 -12.01
CA ASP A 11 6.26 11.21 -11.59
C ASP A 11 6.50 11.13 -10.07
N ASP A 12 5.44 10.98 -9.27
CA ASP A 12 5.55 10.77 -7.83
C ASP A 12 6.21 9.43 -7.50
N ILE A 13 5.89 8.38 -8.28
CA ILE A 13 6.53 7.07 -8.15
C ILE A 13 8.02 7.15 -8.45
N ARG A 14 8.42 7.83 -9.55
CA ARG A 14 9.84 8.03 -9.88
C ARG A 14 10.59 8.75 -8.77
N LYS A 15 10.06 9.87 -8.28
CA LYS A 15 10.67 10.63 -7.17
C LYS A 15 10.87 9.79 -5.92
N ALA A 16 9.84 9.03 -5.52
CA ALA A 16 9.94 8.16 -4.34
C ALA A 16 10.91 6.99 -4.57
N ASN A 17 10.95 6.42 -5.77
CA ASN A 17 11.88 5.36 -6.13
C ASN A 17 13.33 5.85 -6.14
N ASP A 18 13.58 7.06 -6.64
CA ASP A 18 14.92 7.68 -6.63
C ASP A 18 15.44 7.94 -5.22
N MET A 19 14.55 8.14 -4.23
CA MET A 19 14.93 8.21 -2.82
C MET A 19 15.37 6.85 -2.25
N GLY A 20 15.09 5.73 -2.93
CA GLY A 20 15.43 4.37 -2.49
C GLY A 20 14.64 3.88 -1.28
N VAL A 21 13.49 4.49 -0.96
CA VAL A 21 12.73 4.20 0.26
C VAL A 21 11.51 3.31 0.04
N ILE A 22 11.05 3.16 -1.20
CA ILE A 22 9.89 2.32 -1.53
C ILE A 22 10.31 1.00 -2.16
N CYS A 23 9.50 -0.04 -1.97
CA CYS A 23 9.70 -1.34 -2.59
C CYS A 23 8.42 -1.91 -3.22
N GLY A 24 7.39 -1.10 -3.43
CA GLY A 24 6.14 -1.50 -4.06
C GLY A 24 5.20 -0.33 -4.26
N VAL A 25 4.09 -0.60 -4.95
CA VAL A 25 3.08 0.41 -5.31
C VAL A 25 1.68 -0.15 -5.05
N THR A 26 0.80 0.66 -4.48
CA THR A 26 -0.64 0.39 -4.51
C THR A 26 -1.35 1.41 -5.38
N THR A 27 -2.24 0.93 -6.22
CA THR A 27 -3.19 1.75 -6.97
C THR A 27 -4.63 1.41 -6.58
N ASN A 28 -5.56 2.20 -7.06
CA ASN A 28 -6.99 1.92 -6.96
C ASN A 28 -7.73 2.63 -8.10
N PRO A 29 -9.01 2.28 -8.38
CA PRO A 29 -9.77 2.89 -9.48
C PRO A 29 -9.82 4.41 -9.44
N SER A 30 -9.90 5.01 -8.23
CA SER A 30 -9.95 6.47 -8.09
C SER A 30 -8.61 7.13 -8.40
N LEU A 31 -7.49 6.50 -8.05
CA LEU A 31 -6.14 7.00 -8.38
C LEU A 31 -5.89 6.90 -9.89
N ILE A 32 -6.22 5.77 -10.50
CA ILE A 32 -6.11 5.60 -11.96
C ILE A 32 -6.99 6.61 -12.71
N ALA A 33 -8.22 6.82 -12.27
CA ALA A 33 -9.13 7.77 -12.91
C ALA A 33 -8.61 9.22 -12.88
N LYS A 34 -7.87 9.61 -11.85
CA LYS A 34 -7.25 10.94 -11.76
C LYS A 34 -6.16 11.18 -12.81
N GLU A 35 -5.47 10.13 -13.23
CA GLU A 35 -4.44 10.24 -14.27
C GLU A 35 -5.03 10.43 -15.68
N GLY A 36 -6.32 10.10 -15.89
CA GLY A 36 -6.99 10.24 -17.19
C GLY A 36 -6.38 9.36 -18.30
N ARG A 37 -5.66 8.30 -17.94
CA ARG A 37 -4.95 7.37 -18.83
C ARG A 37 -5.52 5.96 -18.74
N ASP A 38 -5.23 5.13 -19.73
CA ASP A 38 -5.58 3.70 -19.71
C ASP A 38 -4.89 2.98 -18.55
N PHE A 39 -5.65 2.12 -17.85
CA PHE A 39 -5.15 1.34 -16.73
C PHE A 39 -3.93 0.49 -17.09
N GLY A 40 -4.01 -0.23 -18.22
CA GLY A 40 -2.93 -1.13 -18.65
C GLY A 40 -1.64 -0.37 -19.01
N GLU A 41 -1.77 0.82 -19.61
CA GLU A 41 -0.62 1.67 -19.93
C GLU A 41 0.06 2.19 -18.66
N VAL A 42 -0.71 2.72 -17.71
CA VAL A 42 -0.18 3.23 -16.43
C VAL A 42 0.52 2.11 -15.65
N ILE A 43 -0.12 0.95 -15.52
CA ILE A 43 0.47 -0.18 -14.79
C ILE A 43 1.75 -0.66 -15.47
N LYS A 44 1.77 -0.81 -16.80
CA LYS A 44 3.00 -1.18 -17.52
C LYS A 44 4.13 -0.19 -17.30
N GLU A 45 3.85 1.10 -17.30
CA GLU A 45 4.87 2.11 -17.02
C GLU A 45 5.39 1.98 -15.57
N ILE A 46 4.51 1.79 -14.59
CA ILE A 46 4.90 1.58 -13.19
C ILE A 46 5.83 0.36 -13.05
N THR A 47 5.58 -0.74 -13.77
CA THR A 47 6.44 -1.95 -13.72
C THR A 47 7.85 -1.70 -14.25
N THR A 48 8.08 -0.66 -15.02
CA THR A 48 9.43 -0.27 -15.48
C THR A 48 10.21 0.55 -14.46
N ILE A 49 9.53 1.07 -13.43
CA ILE A 49 10.13 1.98 -12.42
C ILE A 49 10.42 1.23 -11.13
N VAL A 50 9.45 0.44 -10.65
CA VAL A 50 9.54 -0.24 -9.35
C VAL A 50 9.64 -1.75 -9.58
N ASP A 51 10.75 -2.33 -9.13
CA ASP A 51 10.92 -3.80 -9.09
C ASP A 51 10.42 -4.33 -7.75
N GLY A 52 9.11 -4.56 -7.66
CA GLY A 52 8.44 -5.03 -6.47
C GLY A 52 6.94 -5.20 -6.65
N PRO A 53 6.18 -5.56 -5.61
CA PRO A 53 4.75 -5.78 -5.70
C PRO A 53 3.99 -4.53 -6.16
N ILE A 54 3.12 -4.69 -7.16
CA ILE A 54 2.27 -3.61 -7.71
C ILE A 54 0.81 -4.06 -7.64
N SER A 55 0.03 -3.42 -6.80
CA SER A 55 -1.40 -3.73 -6.66
C SER A 55 -2.23 -3.02 -7.72
N GLY A 56 -2.83 -3.82 -8.62
CA GLY A 56 -3.83 -3.39 -9.59
C GLY A 56 -5.21 -3.93 -9.21
N GLU A 57 -6.21 -3.06 -9.09
CA GLU A 57 -7.54 -3.42 -8.60
C GLU A 57 -8.48 -3.79 -9.76
N VAL A 58 -9.33 -4.80 -9.53
CA VAL A 58 -10.44 -5.14 -10.43
C VAL A 58 -11.38 -3.93 -10.58
N LYS A 59 -12.15 -3.87 -11.66
CA LYS A 59 -13.04 -2.73 -11.93
C LYS A 59 -14.05 -2.54 -10.80
N ALA A 60 -14.28 -1.29 -10.40
CA ALA A 60 -15.25 -0.96 -9.37
C ALA A 60 -16.70 -1.37 -9.72
N THR A 61 -16.99 -1.60 -10.99
CA THR A 61 -18.30 -2.04 -11.49
C THR A 61 -18.49 -3.55 -11.51
N THR A 62 -17.41 -4.33 -11.30
CA THR A 62 -17.46 -5.80 -11.27
C THR A 62 -17.77 -6.25 -9.86
N THR A 63 -18.96 -6.82 -9.65
CA THR A 63 -19.46 -7.14 -8.30
C THR A 63 -19.59 -8.64 -8.02
N ASP A 64 -19.47 -9.50 -9.03
CA ASP A 64 -19.55 -10.96 -8.92
C ASP A 64 -18.17 -11.60 -8.96
N ALA A 65 -18.08 -12.80 -8.38
CA ALA A 65 -16.82 -13.54 -8.27
C ALA A 65 -16.24 -13.94 -9.63
N GLU A 66 -17.07 -14.35 -10.58
CA GLU A 66 -16.63 -14.80 -11.91
C GLU A 66 -15.96 -13.67 -12.68
N GLY A 67 -16.58 -12.48 -12.67
CA GLY A 67 -16.01 -11.28 -13.26
C GLY A 67 -14.68 -10.88 -12.62
N MET A 68 -14.60 -10.87 -11.29
CA MET A 68 -13.36 -10.56 -10.56
C MET A 68 -12.25 -11.57 -10.84
N ILE A 69 -12.56 -12.86 -10.95
CA ILE A 69 -11.59 -13.91 -11.32
C ILE A 69 -11.06 -13.67 -12.74
N LYS A 70 -11.95 -13.41 -13.70
CA LYS A 70 -11.55 -13.13 -15.07
C LYS A 70 -10.63 -11.92 -15.16
N GLU A 71 -11.02 -10.80 -14.56
CA GLU A 71 -10.21 -9.58 -14.53
C GLU A 71 -8.89 -9.79 -13.77
N GLY A 72 -8.92 -10.52 -12.65
CA GLY A 72 -7.72 -10.84 -11.87
C GLY A 72 -6.68 -11.62 -12.68
N ARG A 73 -7.10 -12.59 -13.47
CA ARG A 73 -6.20 -13.34 -14.38
C ARG A 73 -5.59 -12.43 -15.45
N GLU A 74 -6.34 -11.46 -15.98
CA GLU A 74 -5.81 -10.51 -16.96
C GLU A 74 -4.83 -9.51 -16.31
N ILE A 75 -5.12 -9.01 -15.12
CA ILE A 75 -4.20 -8.16 -14.36
C ILE A 75 -2.90 -8.91 -14.07
N ALA A 76 -2.97 -10.15 -13.60
CA ALA A 76 -1.79 -10.96 -13.27
C ALA A 76 -0.87 -11.21 -14.48
N LYS A 77 -1.40 -11.25 -15.70
CA LYS A 77 -0.62 -11.42 -16.94
C LYS A 77 0.20 -10.20 -17.34
N ILE A 78 -0.10 -9.01 -16.80
CA ILE A 78 0.58 -7.76 -17.20
C ILE A 78 2.07 -7.84 -16.84
N HIS A 79 2.40 -8.32 -15.63
CA HIS A 79 3.78 -8.45 -15.16
C HIS A 79 3.85 -9.44 -13.97
N PRO A 80 4.98 -10.16 -13.76
CA PRO A 80 5.13 -11.07 -12.61
C PRO A 80 4.97 -10.43 -11.23
N ASN A 81 5.22 -9.12 -11.12
CA ASN A 81 5.09 -8.37 -9.87
C ASN A 81 3.65 -7.93 -9.56
N MET A 82 2.69 -8.27 -10.43
CA MET A 82 1.30 -7.86 -10.20
C MET A 82 0.66 -8.58 -9.03
N ILE A 83 -0.03 -7.81 -8.23
CA ILE A 83 -0.89 -8.26 -7.14
C ILE A 83 -2.32 -7.83 -7.48
N VAL A 84 -3.23 -8.80 -7.56
CA VAL A 84 -4.63 -8.52 -7.89
C VAL A 84 -5.34 -7.98 -6.65
N LYS A 85 -5.77 -6.73 -6.71
CA LYS A 85 -6.47 -6.09 -5.59
C LYS A 85 -7.98 -6.31 -5.74
N ILE A 86 -8.61 -6.78 -4.65
CA ILE A 86 -10.00 -7.26 -4.64
C ILE A 86 -10.73 -6.67 -3.43
N PRO A 87 -11.95 -6.11 -3.58
CA PRO A 87 -12.70 -5.55 -2.46
C PRO A 87 -13.19 -6.64 -1.50
N MET A 88 -13.25 -6.31 -0.21
CA MET A 88 -13.71 -7.19 0.86
C MET A 88 -15.23 -7.40 0.82
N THR A 89 -15.65 -8.36 0.02
CA THR A 89 -17.04 -8.81 -0.13
C THR A 89 -17.11 -10.33 -0.14
N VAL A 90 -18.30 -10.90 -0.01
CA VAL A 90 -18.49 -12.35 -0.15
C VAL A 90 -17.99 -12.84 -1.52
N GLU A 91 -18.36 -12.13 -2.58
CA GLU A 91 -17.93 -12.47 -3.95
C GLU A 91 -16.42 -12.25 -4.14
N GLY A 92 -15.85 -11.19 -3.52
CA GLY A 92 -14.41 -10.97 -3.49
C GLY A 92 -13.65 -12.12 -2.83
N LEU A 93 -14.12 -12.62 -1.69
CA LEU A 93 -13.49 -13.78 -1.01
C LEU A 93 -13.55 -15.06 -1.86
N LYS A 94 -14.67 -15.29 -2.58
CA LYS A 94 -14.74 -16.41 -3.54
C LYS A 94 -13.69 -16.27 -4.65
N ALA A 95 -13.52 -15.04 -5.18
CA ALA A 95 -12.50 -14.75 -6.20
C ALA A 95 -11.09 -14.95 -5.64
N VAL A 96 -10.79 -14.47 -4.45
CA VAL A 96 -9.49 -14.66 -3.78
C VAL A 96 -9.15 -16.14 -3.65
N LYS A 97 -10.09 -16.96 -3.19
CA LYS A 97 -9.89 -18.41 -3.05
C LYS A 97 -9.46 -19.07 -4.38
N VAL A 98 -10.10 -18.71 -5.47
CA VAL A 98 -9.78 -19.27 -6.80
C VAL A 98 -8.43 -18.78 -7.28
N LEU A 99 -8.18 -17.46 -7.26
CA LEU A 99 -6.92 -16.88 -7.73
C LEU A 99 -5.73 -17.36 -6.90
N SER A 100 -5.88 -17.46 -5.59
CA SER A 100 -4.84 -17.99 -4.70
C SER A 100 -4.49 -19.45 -5.03
N ALA A 101 -5.50 -20.29 -5.28
CA ALA A 101 -5.28 -21.67 -5.71
C ALA A 101 -4.56 -21.79 -7.06
N GLU A 102 -4.63 -20.77 -7.92
CA GLU A 102 -3.91 -20.65 -9.18
C GLU A 102 -2.50 -20.03 -9.00
N GLY A 103 -2.08 -19.72 -7.77
CA GLY A 103 -0.79 -19.08 -7.50
C GLY A 103 -0.76 -17.58 -7.79
N ILE A 104 -1.91 -16.97 -8.06
CA ILE A 104 -2.03 -15.51 -8.28
C ILE A 104 -2.12 -14.81 -6.93
N LYS A 105 -1.18 -13.91 -6.68
CA LYS A 105 -1.14 -13.11 -5.44
C LYS A 105 -2.27 -12.09 -5.39
N THR A 106 -2.93 -11.98 -4.25
CA THR A 106 -4.05 -11.07 -4.05
C THR A 106 -3.85 -10.13 -2.88
N ASN A 107 -4.45 -8.94 -2.97
CA ASN A 107 -4.52 -7.93 -1.91
C ASN A 107 -5.99 -7.61 -1.64
N VAL A 108 -6.53 -8.06 -0.51
CA VAL A 108 -7.92 -7.76 -0.15
C VAL A 108 -8.00 -6.37 0.47
N THR A 109 -8.76 -5.50 -0.17
CA THR A 109 -8.88 -4.07 0.16
C THR A 109 -10.21 -3.71 0.81
N LEU A 110 -10.32 -2.50 1.34
CA LEU A 110 -11.50 -1.99 2.04
C LEU A 110 -11.81 -2.80 3.31
N ILE A 111 -10.77 -3.09 4.06
CA ILE A 111 -10.87 -3.76 5.36
C ILE A 111 -10.96 -2.70 6.47
N PHE A 112 -11.97 -2.86 7.33
CA PHE A 112 -12.29 -1.97 8.43
C PHE A 112 -12.46 -2.70 9.78
N THR A 113 -12.36 -4.04 9.79
CA THR A 113 -12.42 -4.85 11.02
C THR A 113 -11.40 -5.99 10.96
N ALA A 114 -10.94 -6.44 12.13
CA ALA A 114 -10.05 -7.60 12.24
C ALA A 114 -10.71 -8.89 11.72
N ASN A 115 -12.04 -9.04 11.88
CA ASN A 115 -12.77 -10.17 11.32
C ASN A 115 -12.71 -10.22 9.80
N GLN A 116 -12.79 -9.07 9.11
CA GLN A 116 -12.63 -9.00 7.66
C GLN A 116 -11.22 -9.44 7.24
N ALA A 117 -10.19 -8.98 7.94
CA ALA A 117 -8.81 -9.38 7.67
C ALA A 117 -8.60 -10.89 7.86
N LEU A 118 -9.16 -11.46 8.93
CA LEU A 118 -9.09 -12.89 9.22
C LEU A 118 -9.78 -13.72 8.11
N LEU A 119 -10.98 -13.31 7.67
CA LEU A 119 -11.67 -13.98 6.56
C LEU A 119 -10.87 -13.91 5.25
N ALA A 120 -10.28 -12.76 4.94
CA ALA A 120 -9.44 -12.58 3.75
C ALA A 120 -8.19 -13.48 3.79
N ALA A 121 -7.50 -13.55 4.93
CA ALA A 121 -6.36 -14.43 5.14
C ALA A 121 -6.74 -15.91 4.96
N ARG A 122 -7.85 -16.35 5.55
CA ARG A 122 -8.35 -17.74 5.41
C ARG A 122 -8.82 -18.07 4.00
N ALA A 123 -9.22 -17.07 3.19
CA ALA A 123 -9.50 -17.26 1.77
C ALA A 123 -8.22 -17.39 0.91
N GLY A 124 -7.03 -17.16 1.47
CA GLY A 124 -5.74 -17.27 0.82
C GLY A 124 -5.14 -15.96 0.30
N ALA A 125 -5.60 -14.81 0.83
CA ALA A 125 -5.03 -13.52 0.47
C ALA A 125 -3.55 -13.45 0.84
N THR A 126 -2.72 -12.94 -0.09
CA THR A 126 -1.29 -12.66 0.18
C THR A 126 -1.15 -11.41 1.04
N TYR A 127 -2.00 -10.42 0.80
CA TYR A 127 -2.04 -9.16 1.52
C TYR A 127 -3.45 -8.79 1.94
N VAL A 128 -3.55 -8.07 3.05
CA VAL A 128 -4.77 -7.36 3.48
C VAL A 128 -4.48 -5.88 3.63
N SER A 129 -5.39 -5.02 3.17
CA SER A 129 -5.25 -3.57 3.26
C SER A 129 -6.32 -2.97 4.18
N PRO A 130 -6.09 -2.90 5.51
CA PRO A 130 -6.92 -2.15 6.43
C PRO A 130 -6.77 -0.64 6.25
N PHE A 131 -7.91 0.07 6.21
CA PHE A 131 -7.99 1.50 5.90
C PHE A 131 -8.09 2.35 7.16
N LEU A 132 -6.99 2.53 7.88
CA LEU A 132 -6.96 3.24 9.15
C LEU A 132 -7.42 4.70 9.05
N GLY A 133 -6.98 5.45 8.04
CA GLY A 133 -7.33 6.87 7.92
C GLY A 133 -8.80 7.12 7.65
N ARG A 134 -9.53 6.19 7.00
CA ARG A 134 -10.99 6.31 6.86
C ARG A 134 -11.75 6.05 8.16
N LEU A 135 -11.19 5.24 9.06
CA LEU A 135 -11.75 5.09 10.41
C LEU A 135 -11.60 6.41 11.19
N ASP A 136 -10.43 7.05 11.11
CA ASP A 136 -10.20 8.34 11.75
C ASP A 136 -11.16 9.42 11.20
N ASP A 137 -11.47 9.39 9.90
CA ASP A 137 -12.43 10.32 9.27
C ASP A 137 -13.84 10.24 9.90
N ILE A 138 -14.19 9.14 10.59
CA ILE A 138 -15.47 8.93 11.28
C ILE A 138 -15.33 8.89 12.82
N ASN A 139 -14.24 9.46 13.35
CA ASN A 139 -13.92 9.48 14.79
C ASN A 139 -13.71 8.08 15.43
N GLN A 140 -13.31 7.11 14.67
CA GLN A 140 -12.91 5.79 15.16
C GLN A 140 -11.39 5.66 15.00
N PRO A 141 -10.59 5.52 16.08
CA PRO A 141 -9.14 5.36 15.97
C PRO A 141 -8.78 4.18 15.06
N GLY A 142 -7.99 4.45 13.99
CA GLY A 142 -7.67 3.45 12.97
C GLY A 142 -6.48 2.56 13.32
N VAL A 143 -5.49 3.08 14.06
CA VAL A 143 -4.26 2.33 14.41
C VAL A 143 -4.55 1.07 15.24
N PRO A 144 -5.50 1.05 16.21
CA PRO A 144 -5.87 -0.17 16.94
C PRO A 144 -6.29 -1.32 16.02
N LEU A 145 -6.95 -1.05 14.89
CA LEU A 145 -7.29 -2.09 13.92
C LEU A 145 -6.03 -2.80 13.39
N ILE A 146 -4.97 -2.04 13.08
CA ILE A 146 -3.70 -2.62 12.61
C ILE A 146 -3.11 -3.54 13.67
N LYS A 147 -3.09 -3.08 14.93
CA LYS A 147 -2.57 -3.84 16.07
C LYS A 147 -3.35 -5.14 16.28
N ASP A 148 -4.68 -5.08 16.28
CA ASP A 148 -5.53 -6.26 16.47
C ASP A 148 -5.29 -7.30 15.36
N ILE A 149 -5.18 -6.86 14.10
CA ILE A 149 -4.88 -7.76 12.98
C ILE A 149 -3.50 -8.40 13.14
N ALA A 150 -2.47 -7.60 13.45
CA ALA A 150 -1.11 -8.09 13.63
C ALA A 150 -1.01 -9.12 14.78
N GLU A 151 -1.69 -8.86 15.90
CA GLU A 151 -1.74 -9.78 17.04
C GLU A 151 -2.44 -11.09 16.67
N ILE A 152 -3.60 -11.02 15.99
CA ILE A 152 -4.33 -12.22 15.53
C ILE A 152 -3.47 -13.03 14.57
N PHE A 153 -2.82 -12.39 13.60
CA PHE A 153 -1.99 -13.08 12.62
C PHE A 153 -0.79 -13.76 13.27
N ALA A 154 -0.14 -13.09 14.23
CA ALA A 154 0.96 -13.66 15.00
C ALA A 154 0.53 -14.87 15.88
N ILE A 155 -0.61 -14.77 16.59
CA ILE A 155 -1.14 -15.86 17.44
C ILE A 155 -1.46 -17.12 16.63
N HIS A 156 -1.91 -16.96 15.39
CA HIS A 156 -2.41 -18.06 14.57
C HIS A 156 -1.48 -18.45 13.41
N ASP A 157 -0.22 -18.00 13.42
CA ASP A 157 0.80 -18.25 12.38
C ASP A 157 0.25 -18.01 10.97
N ILE A 158 -0.35 -16.83 10.75
CA ILE A 158 -0.92 -16.42 9.47
C ILE A 158 0.13 -15.61 8.70
N ASP A 159 0.54 -16.12 7.53
CA ASP A 159 1.58 -15.50 6.68
C ASP A 159 1.09 -14.31 5.83
N THR A 160 -0.21 -14.00 5.86
CA THR A 160 -0.77 -12.85 5.14
C THR A 160 -0.19 -11.55 5.66
N GLU A 161 0.45 -10.75 4.78
CA GLU A 161 1.06 -9.47 5.18
C GLU A 161 0.01 -8.34 5.27
N ILE A 162 0.21 -7.46 6.24
CA ILE A 162 -0.66 -6.30 6.51
C ILE A 162 -0.10 -5.08 5.80
N ILE A 163 -0.87 -4.52 4.84
CA ILE A 163 -0.59 -3.23 4.22
C ILE A 163 -1.45 -2.16 4.90
N ALA A 164 -0.90 -1.42 5.85
CA ALA A 164 -1.58 -0.27 6.44
C ALA A 164 -1.88 0.77 5.35
N ALA A 165 -3.16 1.01 5.06
CA ALA A 165 -3.64 1.82 3.94
C ALA A 165 -4.43 3.04 4.41
N SER A 166 -4.65 4.00 3.52
CA SER A 166 -5.31 5.28 3.85
C SER A 166 -4.49 6.12 4.84
N ILE A 167 -3.17 6.08 4.74
CA ILE A 167 -2.24 6.89 5.53
C ILE A 167 -2.48 8.39 5.24
N ARG A 168 -2.55 9.20 6.28
CA ARG A 168 -2.84 10.65 6.18
C ARG A 168 -1.65 11.56 6.54
N ASN A 169 -0.74 11.07 7.36
CA ASN A 169 0.35 11.88 7.94
C ASN A 169 1.51 10.99 8.43
N PRO A 170 2.69 11.57 8.75
CA PRO A 170 3.84 10.81 9.25
C PRO A 170 3.61 10.08 10.58
N ILE A 171 2.73 10.57 11.44
CA ILE A 171 2.41 9.92 12.72
C ILE A 171 1.76 8.56 12.46
N HIS A 172 0.82 8.47 11.51
CA HIS A 172 0.23 7.19 11.10
C HIS A 172 1.30 6.18 10.69
N VAL A 173 2.35 6.61 9.98
CA VAL A 173 3.43 5.70 9.56
C VAL A 173 4.18 5.13 10.76
N THR A 174 4.53 5.99 11.72
CA THR A 174 5.21 5.58 12.96
C THR A 174 4.32 4.65 13.78
N ASP A 175 3.06 5.02 13.98
CA ASP A 175 2.13 4.25 14.80
C ASP A 175 1.80 2.89 14.17
N CYS A 176 1.67 2.80 12.84
CA CYS A 176 1.50 1.53 12.14
C CYS A 176 2.74 0.63 12.25
N ALA A 177 3.94 1.22 12.19
CA ALA A 177 5.17 0.47 12.38
C ALA A 177 5.25 -0.13 13.80
N LEU A 178 4.85 0.62 14.82
CA LEU A 178 4.78 0.15 16.22
C LEU A 178 3.65 -0.84 16.45
N ALA A 179 2.55 -0.73 15.70
CA ALA A 179 1.41 -1.63 15.77
C ALA A 179 1.63 -2.99 15.08
N GLY A 180 2.73 -3.18 14.35
CA GLY A 180 3.07 -4.45 13.71
C GLY A 180 2.63 -4.59 12.27
N ALA A 181 2.36 -3.50 11.55
CA ALA A 181 2.14 -3.56 10.10
C ALA A 181 3.40 -4.06 9.38
N ASP A 182 3.25 -4.94 8.40
CA ASP A 182 4.36 -5.41 7.55
C ASP A 182 4.78 -4.34 6.56
N ILE A 183 3.79 -3.62 6.04
CA ILE A 183 3.90 -2.61 5.00
C ILE A 183 3.01 -1.41 5.36
N ALA A 184 3.47 -0.19 5.06
CA ALA A 184 2.59 0.97 4.97
C ALA A 184 2.59 1.49 3.52
N THR A 185 1.42 1.70 2.95
CA THR A 185 1.31 2.34 1.64
C THR A 185 0.98 3.82 1.83
N VAL A 186 1.91 4.67 1.39
CA VAL A 186 2.03 6.06 1.82
C VAL A 186 1.95 6.99 0.61
N PRO A 187 1.09 8.04 0.62
CA PRO A 187 1.11 9.07 -0.42
C PRO A 187 2.45 9.79 -0.49
N TYR A 188 2.91 10.18 -1.70
CA TYR A 188 4.19 10.85 -1.90
C TYR A 188 4.39 12.06 -0.99
N LYS A 189 3.36 12.89 -0.85
CA LYS A 189 3.40 14.07 0.03
C LYS A 189 3.74 13.70 1.49
N VAL A 190 3.24 12.57 1.98
CA VAL A 190 3.54 12.12 3.34
C VAL A 190 4.97 11.59 3.43
N ILE A 191 5.46 10.85 2.43
CA ILE A 191 6.87 10.43 2.33
C ILE A 191 7.78 11.64 2.40
N GLU A 192 7.48 12.68 1.62
CA GLU A 192 8.23 13.95 1.64
C GLU A 192 8.18 14.63 3.01
N GLN A 193 7.01 14.63 3.69
CA GLN A 193 6.88 15.18 5.03
C GLN A 193 7.75 14.44 6.07
N MET A 194 7.92 13.13 5.92
CA MET A 194 8.75 12.33 6.85
C MET A 194 10.23 12.73 6.83
N THR A 195 10.71 13.39 5.78
CA THR A 195 12.10 13.88 5.70
C THR A 195 12.30 15.23 6.38
N LYS A 196 11.23 15.94 6.75
CA LYS A 196 11.29 17.34 7.22
C LYS A 196 11.29 17.42 8.73
N HIS A 197 12.34 18.02 9.31
CA HIS A 197 12.41 18.33 10.73
C HIS A 197 13.18 19.65 10.97
N PRO A 198 12.66 20.58 11.77
CA PRO A 198 13.32 21.88 12.03
C PRO A 198 14.76 21.75 12.53
N LEU A 199 15.03 20.77 13.41
CA LEU A 199 16.37 20.55 13.93
C LEU A 199 17.34 19.98 12.88
N THR A 200 16.86 19.21 11.90
CA THR A 200 17.66 18.76 10.76
C THR A 200 18.11 19.97 9.92
N THR A 201 17.17 20.86 9.61
CA THR A 201 17.46 22.10 8.87
C THR A 201 18.48 22.96 9.62
N ALA A 202 18.23 23.27 10.89
CA ALA A 202 19.13 24.07 11.69
C ALA A 202 20.52 23.41 11.88
N GLY A 203 20.55 22.08 11.98
CA GLY A 203 21.80 21.32 12.06
C GLY A 203 22.63 21.44 10.78
N ILE A 204 22.00 21.32 9.62
CA ILE A 204 22.66 21.48 8.30
C ILE A 204 23.22 22.91 8.17
N GLU A 205 22.40 23.91 8.47
CA GLU A 205 22.83 25.33 8.41
C GLU A 205 24.05 25.59 9.32
N LYS A 206 24.02 25.04 10.55
CA LYS A 206 25.14 25.14 11.47
C LYS A 206 26.40 24.49 10.90
N PHE A 207 26.31 23.25 10.40
CA PHE A 207 27.46 22.54 9.85
C PHE A 207 28.04 23.29 8.63
N GLN A 208 27.21 23.86 7.77
CA GLN A 208 27.64 24.67 6.63
C GLN A 208 28.38 25.92 7.10
N ALA A 209 27.86 26.62 8.13
CA ALA A 209 28.52 27.80 8.69
C ALA A 209 29.87 27.48 9.34
N ASP A 210 29.94 26.42 10.13
CA ASP A 210 31.16 25.97 10.77
C ASP A 210 32.24 25.56 9.72
N TYR A 211 31.81 24.82 8.68
CA TYR A 211 32.69 24.42 7.57
C TYR A 211 33.26 25.62 6.82
N LYS A 212 32.40 26.57 6.46
CA LYS A 212 32.79 27.79 5.76
C LYS A 212 33.76 28.65 6.58
N ALA A 213 33.56 28.74 7.89
CA ALA A 213 34.44 29.51 8.79
C ALA A 213 35.87 28.96 8.82
N VAL A 214 36.06 27.65 8.64
CA VAL A 214 37.37 26.99 8.66
C VAL A 214 38.02 26.90 7.30
N PHE A 215 37.23 26.59 6.24
CA PHE A 215 37.78 26.27 4.92
C PHE A 215 37.54 27.35 3.87
N GLY A 216 36.73 28.38 4.15
CA GLY A 216 36.55 29.57 3.30
C GLY A 216 35.71 29.34 2.03
N GLU A 217 34.93 28.23 1.94
CA GLU A 217 34.06 27.87 0.81
C GLU A 217 32.61 28.26 1.05
#